data_9d88f06f92984a798aa29a478d7855bc
#
_entry.id   9d88f06f92984a798aa29a478d7855bc
#
_cell.length_a   1.000
_cell.length_b   1.000
_cell.length_c   1.000
_cell.angle_alpha   90.00
_cell.angle_beta   90.00
_cell.angle_gamma   90.00
#
_symmetry.space_group_name_H-M   'P 1'
#
loop_
_entity.id
_entity.type
_entity.pdbx_description
1 polymer ?
#
loop_
_entity_poly.entity_id
_entity_poly.type
_entity_poly.pdbx_seq_one_letter_code
_entity_poly.pdbx_strand_id
1 'polypeptide(L)'
;MIALIGWSSLYPSTDIWMVMGLGLVIATASASQDITIDALRIEQIGADEKSSMAAGAATAVVGWWSGYKIGGMLMLFIADWLEQAGHTNYWQLTFLYLCGFVCLANIGLMLIPEASASSRIAAQKQAASGLAAHFGTSRLAAVGGFLVNTVWGPLGSFFRKNGLSVALTLLGFIFLFK
;
A
#
# COMPACT_ATOMS: atom_id res chain seq x y z
N MET A 1 9.08 -0.19 9.09
CA MET A 1 9.94 0.45 10.11
C MET A 1 11.23 -0.34 10.34
N ILE A 2 11.17 -1.57 10.88
CA ILE A 2 12.39 -2.39 11.16
C ILE A 2 13.27 -2.55 9.92
N ALA A 3 12.67 -2.80 8.75
CA ALA A 3 13.41 -2.92 7.48
C ALA A 3 14.07 -1.60 7.02
N LEU A 4 13.48 -0.44 7.31
CA LEU A 4 14.10 0.86 7.05
C LEU A 4 15.31 1.12 7.94
N ILE A 5 15.21 0.76 9.23
CA ILE A 5 16.33 0.83 10.18
C ILE A 5 17.45 -0.14 9.73
N GLY A 6 17.09 -1.36 9.33
CA GLY A 6 18.04 -2.31 8.76
C GLY A 6 18.74 -1.74 7.51
N TRP A 7 17.98 -1.10 6.64
CA TRP A 7 18.53 -0.47 5.43
C TRP A 7 19.50 0.68 5.73
N SER A 8 19.22 1.47 6.79
CA SER A 8 20.11 2.54 7.24
C SER A 8 21.49 2.04 7.74
N SER A 9 21.62 0.74 8.02
CA SER A 9 22.85 0.14 8.53
C SER A 9 23.70 -0.54 7.44
N LEU A 10 23.23 -0.57 6.19
CA LEU A 10 23.90 -1.27 5.09
C LEU A 10 24.65 -0.31 4.17
N TYR A 11 25.73 -0.82 3.57
CA TYR A 11 26.46 -0.13 2.53
C TYR A 11 26.12 -0.72 1.16
N PRO A 12 25.50 0.05 0.23
CA PRO A 12 25.08 -0.48 -1.07
C PRO A 12 26.20 -1.07 -1.92
N SER A 13 27.44 -0.62 -1.69
CA SER A 13 28.63 -1.09 -2.42
C SER A 13 29.07 -2.50 -2.03
N THR A 14 28.79 -2.93 -0.80
CA THR A 14 29.21 -4.25 -0.27
C THR A 14 28.05 -5.22 -0.10
N ASP A 15 26.86 -4.70 0.23
CA ASP A 15 25.72 -5.51 0.69
C ASP A 15 24.53 -5.46 -0.28
N ILE A 16 24.79 -5.41 -1.59
CA ILE A 16 23.75 -5.19 -2.62
C ILE A 16 22.57 -6.17 -2.50
N TRP A 17 22.82 -7.45 -2.22
CA TRP A 17 21.76 -8.45 -2.08
C TRP A 17 20.88 -8.21 -0.85
N MET A 18 21.48 -7.77 0.27
CA MET A 18 20.71 -7.38 1.46
C MET A 18 19.91 -6.11 1.24
N VAL A 19 20.49 -5.12 0.55
CA VAL A 19 19.78 -3.88 0.16
C VAL A 19 18.58 -4.21 -0.71
N MET A 20 18.73 -5.08 -1.72
CA MET A 20 17.63 -5.52 -2.57
C MET A 20 16.56 -6.30 -1.78
N GLY A 21 16.96 -7.21 -0.90
CA GLY A 21 16.04 -8.00 -0.08
C GLY A 21 15.21 -7.13 0.87
N LEU A 22 15.86 -6.20 1.58
CA LEU A 22 15.15 -5.25 2.45
C LEU A 22 14.29 -4.27 1.66
N GLY A 23 14.75 -3.83 0.48
CA GLY A 23 13.97 -3.02 -0.44
C GLY A 23 12.67 -3.70 -0.86
N LEU A 24 12.72 -4.99 -1.18
CA LEU A 24 11.54 -5.79 -1.50
C LEU A 24 10.57 -5.88 -0.31
N VAL A 25 11.08 -6.09 0.90
CA VAL A 25 10.27 -6.10 2.13
C VAL A 25 9.59 -4.75 2.35
N ILE A 26 10.32 -3.64 2.18
CA ILE A 26 9.79 -2.28 2.30
C ILE A 26 8.70 -2.04 1.26
N ALA A 27 8.96 -2.38 -0.01
CA ALA A 27 7.99 -2.22 -1.09
C ALA A 27 6.70 -3.03 -0.85
N THR A 28 6.83 -4.27 -0.40
CA THR A 28 5.68 -5.13 -0.07
C THR A 28 4.87 -4.56 1.12
N ALA A 29 5.55 -4.08 2.15
CA ALA A 29 4.90 -3.46 3.31
C ALA A 29 4.19 -2.16 2.91
N SER A 30 4.81 -1.32 2.07
CA SER A 30 4.21 -0.09 1.55
C SER A 30 2.97 -0.37 0.71
N ALA A 31 3.04 -1.32 -0.23
CA ALA A 31 1.89 -1.72 -1.03
C ALA A 31 0.73 -2.25 -0.16
N SER A 32 1.04 -3.02 0.89
CA SER A 32 0.03 -3.50 1.83
C SER A 32 -0.61 -2.35 2.62
N GLN A 33 0.17 -1.36 3.01
CA GLN A 33 -0.31 -0.17 3.69
C GLN A 33 -1.23 0.67 2.80
N ASP A 34 -0.88 0.86 1.52
CA ASP A 34 -1.70 1.58 0.55
C ASP A 34 -3.09 0.94 0.39
N ILE A 35 -3.13 -0.39 0.24
CA ILE A 35 -4.39 -1.13 0.16
C ILE A 35 -5.24 -0.95 1.43
N THR A 36 -4.60 -0.97 2.61
CA THR A 36 -5.29 -0.80 3.89
C THR A 36 -5.87 0.61 4.04
N ILE A 37 -5.12 1.64 3.63
CA ILE A 37 -5.57 3.04 3.66
C ILE A 37 -6.74 3.25 2.69
N ASP A 38 -6.68 2.66 1.49
CA ASP A 38 -7.77 2.73 0.52
C ASP A 38 -9.04 2.05 1.04
N ALA A 39 -8.91 0.88 1.66
CA ALA A 39 -10.03 0.19 2.30
C ALA A 39 -10.66 1.03 3.43
N LEU A 40 -9.83 1.60 4.31
CA LEU A 40 -10.28 2.48 5.39
C LEU A 40 -11.04 3.70 4.85
N ARG A 41 -10.54 4.31 3.79
CA ARG A 41 -11.18 5.46 3.13
C ARG A 41 -12.58 5.09 2.61
N ILE A 42 -12.70 3.94 1.93
CA ILE A 42 -13.99 3.45 1.40
C ILE A 42 -14.99 3.17 2.52
N GLU A 43 -14.52 2.58 3.62
CA GLU A 43 -15.36 2.29 4.78
C GLU A 43 -15.87 3.57 5.48
N GLN A 44 -15.04 4.60 5.56
CA GLN A 44 -15.39 5.85 6.24
C GLN A 44 -16.36 6.73 5.43
N ILE A 45 -16.23 6.77 4.11
CA ILE A 45 -17.08 7.60 3.26
C ILE A 45 -18.45 6.94 3.05
N GLY A 46 -18.52 5.62 3.05
CA GLY A 46 -19.73 4.86 2.73
C GLY A 46 -19.96 4.74 1.21
N ALA A 47 -20.49 3.61 0.81
CA ALA A 47 -20.66 3.27 -0.62
C ALA A 47 -21.77 4.08 -1.33
N ASP A 48 -22.68 4.69 -0.58
CA ASP A 48 -23.85 5.39 -1.11
C ASP A 48 -23.57 6.84 -1.50
N GLU A 49 -22.46 7.43 -1.01
CA GLU A 49 -22.08 8.81 -1.27
C GLU A 49 -21.10 8.94 -2.44
N LYS A 50 -21.59 8.85 -3.66
CA LYS A 50 -20.77 8.92 -4.89
C LYS A 50 -19.92 10.18 -5.00
N SER A 51 -20.43 11.32 -4.56
CA SER A 51 -19.74 12.63 -4.59
C SER A 51 -18.57 12.63 -3.61
N SER A 52 -18.77 12.16 -2.37
CA SER A 52 -17.76 12.05 -1.34
C SER A 52 -16.69 11.01 -1.70
N MET A 53 -17.09 9.91 -2.35
CA MET A 53 -16.17 8.90 -2.88
C MET A 53 -15.24 9.47 -3.94
N ALA A 54 -15.76 10.29 -4.87
CA ALA A 54 -14.95 10.94 -5.90
C ALA A 54 -13.98 11.96 -5.28
N ALA A 55 -14.44 12.76 -4.33
CA ALA A 55 -13.59 13.71 -3.59
C ALA A 55 -12.50 13.00 -2.79
N GLY A 56 -12.83 11.91 -2.10
CA GLY A 56 -11.87 11.08 -1.37
C GLY A 56 -10.81 10.45 -2.28
N ALA A 57 -11.20 9.99 -3.48
CA ALA A 57 -10.26 9.48 -4.48
C ALA A 57 -9.32 10.59 -4.98
N ALA A 58 -9.84 11.78 -5.29
CA ALA A 58 -9.05 12.93 -5.72
C ALA A 58 -8.04 13.35 -4.63
N THR A 59 -8.48 13.42 -3.36
CA THR A 59 -7.61 13.74 -2.23
C THR A 59 -6.48 12.71 -2.07
N ALA A 60 -6.78 11.42 -2.23
CA ALA A 60 -5.77 10.37 -2.17
C ALA A 60 -4.71 10.53 -3.28
N VAL A 61 -5.13 10.83 -4.51
CA VAL A 61 -4.21 11.09 -5.64
C VAL A 61 -3.33 12.30 -5.35
N VAL A 62 -3.91 13.42 -4.88
CA VAL A 62 -3.15 14.63 -4.51
C VAL A 62 -2.16 14.31 -3.38
N GLY A 63 -2.60 13.60 -2.35
CA GLY A 63 -1.74 13.17 -1.24
C GLY A 63 -0.58 12.30 -1.70
N TRP A 64 -0.84 11.33 -2.57
CA TRP A 64 0.18 10.44 -3.12
C TRP A 64 1.22 11.20 -3.95
N TRP A 65 0.77 12.05 -4.90
CA TRP A 65 1.67 12.86 -5.71
C TRP A 65 2.49 13.86 -4.89
N SER A 66 1.86 14.52 -3.93
CA SER A 66 2.53 15.47 -3.04
C SER A 66 3.56 14.76 -2.15
N GLY A 67 3.18 13.63 -1.54
CA GLY A 67 4.07 12.83 -0.71
C GLY A 67 5.28 12.31 -1.49
N TYR A 68 5.07 11.78 -2.69
CA TYR A 68 6.13 11.30 -3.56
C TYR A 68 7.11 12.40 -3.95
N LYS A 69 6.61 13.54 -4.45
CA LYS A 69 7.47 14.64 -4.92
C LYS A 69 8.14 15.40 -3.79
N ILE A 70 7.36 15.83 -2.79
CA ILE A 70 7.88 16.62 -1.67
C ILE A 70 8.76 15.73 -0.78
N GLY A 71 8.34 14.51 -0.49
CA GLY A 71 9.10 13.56 0.33
C GLY A 71 10.43 13.20 -0.31
N GLY A 72 10.42 12.87 -1.62
CA GLY A 72 11.64 12.57 -2.35
C GLY A 72 12.61 13.75 -2.40
N MET A 73 12.10 14.96 -2.71
CA MET A 73 12.91 16.17 -2.72
C MET A 73 13.49 16.49 -1.34
N LEU A 74 12.69 16.40 -0.29
CA LEU A 74 13.12 16.65 1.09
C LEU A 74 14.25 15.70 1.50
N MET A 75 14.12 14.40 1.17
CA MET A 75 15.17 13.43 1.48
C MET A 75 16.47 13.71 0.74
N LEU A 76 16.42 14.14 -0.51
CA LEU A 76 17.62 14.54 -1.26
C LEU A 76 18.29 15.78 -0.66
N PHE A 77 17.51 16.79 -0.25
CA PHE A 77 18.04 17.96 0.44
C PHE A 77 18.70 17.61 1.78
N ILE A 78 18.08 16.70 2.54
CA ILE A 78 18.67 16.23 3.81
C ILE A 78 19.98 15.49 3.55
N ALA A 79 20.03 14.65 2.52
CA ALA A 79 21.26 13.93 2.14
C ALA A 79 22.38 14.90 1.75
N ASP A 80 22.09 15.86 0.89
CA ASP A 80 23.05 16.90 0.45
C ASP A 80 23.52 17.74 1.63
N TRP A 81 22.63 18.18 2.51
CA TRP A 81 22.97 18.93 3.71
C TRP A 81 23.90 18.16 4.64
N LEU A 82 23.62 16.86 4.86
CA LEU A 82 24.46 15.99 5.69
C LEU A 82 25.83 15.75 5.06
N GLU A 83 25.90 15.60 3.74
CA GLU A 83 27.15 15.45 3.01
C GLU A 83 28.01 16.70 3.13
N GLN A 84 27.44 17.90 2.94
CA GLN A 84 28.11 19.19 3.10
C GLN A 84 28.56 19.44 4.55
N ALA A 85 27.84 18.90 5.54
CA ALA A 85 28.25 18.93 6.94
C ALA A 85 29.40 17.96 7.28
N GLY A 86 29.90 17.18 6.31
CA GLY A 86 31.05 16.29 6.46
C GLY A 86 30.72 14.92 7.02
N HIS A 87 29.45 14.52 7.03
CA HIS A 87 29.06 13.18 7.45
C HIS A 87 29.36 12.15 6.36
N THR A 88 30.23 11.20 6.63
CA THR A 88 30.58 10.13 5.69
C THR A 88 29.45 9.11 5.50
N ASN A 89 28.54 9.01 6.46
CA ASN A 89 27.37 8.12 6.48
C ASN A 89 26.07 8.87 6.24
N TYR A 90 26.06 9.90 5.39
CA TYR A 90 24.91 10.77 5.13
C TYR A 90 23.68 10.00 4.60
N TRP A 91 23.87 8.97 3.78
CA TRP A 91 22.77 8.14 3.30
C TRP A 91 22.08 7.37 4.44
N GLN A 92 22.85 6.77 5.34
CA GLN A 92 22.30 6.05 6.48
C GLN A 92 21.50 6.99 7.40
N LEU A 93 22.04 8.18 7.65
CA LEU A 93 21.35 9.20 8.44
C LEU A 93 20.06 9.66 7.75
N THR A 94 20.07 9.86 6.43
CA THR A 94 18.91 10.23 5.65
C THR A 94 17.79 9.17 5.77
N PHE A 95 18.12 7.89 5.68
CA PHE A 95 17.14 6.82 5.90
C PHE A 95 16.59 6.79 7.34
N LEU A 96 17.41 7.16 8.32
CA LEU A 96 16.95 7.28 9.70
C LEU A 96 15.95 8.44 9.86
N TYR A 97 16.21 9.60 9.23
CA TYR A 97 15.24 10.71 9.17
C TYR A 97 13.96 10.29 8.47
N LEU A 98 14.06 9.59 7.34
CA LEU A 98 12.88 9.04 6.64
C LEU A 98 12.06 8.12 7.56
N CYS A 99 12.74 7.27 8.34
CA CYS A 99 12.08 6.42 9.33
C CYS A 99 11.30 7.24 10.36
N GLY A 100 11.86 8.36 10.84
CA GLY A 100 11.18 9.31 11.74
C GLY A 100 9.93 9.91 11.10
N PHE A 101 10.00 10.37 9.86
CA PHE A 101 8.84 10.90 9.12
C PHE A 101 7.73 9.84 8.92
N VAL A 102 8.11 8.62 8.57
CA VAL A 102 7.15 7.51 8.45
C VAL A 102 6.53 7.17 9.80
N CYS A 103 7.27 7.24 10.90
CA CYS A 103 6.72 7.11 12.26
C CYS A 103 5.66 8.15 12.55
N LEU A 104 5.96 9.43 12.30
CA LEU A 104 5.01 10.52 12.51
C LEU A 104 3.74 10.35 11.68
N ALA A 105 3.88 9.96 10.41
CA ALA A 105 2.75 9.68 9.54
C ALA A 105 1.88 8.52 10.05
N ASN A 106 2.50 7.45 10.56
CA ASN A 106 1.76 6.33 11.16
C ASN A 106 1.05 6.71 12.47
N ILE A 107 1.63 7.58 13.29
CA ILE A 107 0.96 8.13 14.48
C ILE A 107 -0.29 8.91 14.05
N GLY A 108 -0.18 9.75 13.01
CA GLY A 108 -1.33 10.45 12.43
C GLY A 108 -2.42 9.49 11.96
N LEU A 109 -2.05 8.39 11.31
CA LEU A 109 -3.00 7.36 10.87
C LEU A 109 -3.69 6.66 12.05
N MET A 110 -2.99 6.42 13.16
CA MET A 110 -3.56 5.81 14.36
C MET A 110 -4.60 6.69 15.08
N LEU A 111 -4.57 8.00 14.84
CA LEU A 111 -5.54 8.94 15.41
C LEU A 111 -6.88 8.97 14.64
N ILE A 112 -6.95 8.33 13.47
CA ILE A 112 -8.17 8.25 12.67
C ILE A 112 -9.11 7.22 13.33
N PRO A 113 -10.36 7.60 13.67
CA PRO A 113 -11.31 6.67 14.26
C PRO A 113 -11.67 5.58 13.25
N GLU A 114 -11.60 4.33 13.67
CA GLU A 114 -11.99 3.19 12.84
C GLU A 114 -13.52 3.04 12.78
N ALA A 115 -14.04 2.67 11.61
CA ALA A 115 -15.41 2.21 11.47
C ALA A 115 -15.63 0.94 12.32
N SER A 116 -16.87 0.72 12.80
CA SER A 116 -17.19 -0.35 13.75
C SER A 116 -16.72 -1.73 13.25
N ALA A 117 -15.89 -2.40 14.05
CA ALA A 117 -15.31 -3.70 13.72
C ALA A 117 -16.37 -4.81 13.49
N SER A 118 -17.58 -4.62 13.98
CA SER A 118 -18.68 -5.60 13.88
C SER A 118 -19.09 -5.93 12.44
N SER A 119 -19.18 -4.94 11.57
CA SER A 119 -19.50 -5.12 10.15
C SER A 119 -18.39 -5.84 9.39
N ARG A 120 -17.13 -5.50 9.68
CA ARG A 120 -15.95 -6.16 9.09
C ARG A 120 -15.83 -7.62 9.50
N ILE A 121 -16.04 -7.92 10.80
CA ILE A 121 -15.99 -9.29 11.32
C ILE A 121 -17.12 -10.13 10.71
N ALA A 122 -18.32 -9.57 10.56
CA ALA A 122 -19.44 -10.26 9.92
C ALA A 122 -19.15 -10.57 8.44
N ALA A 123 -18.64 -9.59 7.67
CA ALA A 123 -18.28 -9.78 6.27
C ALA A 123 -17.13 -10.79 6.10
N GLN A 124 -16.13 -10.74 6.97
CA GLN A 124 -15.00 -11.69 6.96
C GLN A 124 -15.44 -13.10 7.31
N LYS A 125 -16.33 -13.29 8.28
CA LYS A 125 -16.92 -14.60 8.61
C LYS A 125 -17.75 -15.16 7.46
N GLN A 126 -18.54 -14.32 6.79
CA GLN A 126 -19.32 -14.74 5.60
C GLN A 126 -18.40 -15.13 4.44
N ALA A 127 -17.36 -14.36 4.17
CA ALA A 127 -16.37 -14.69 3.14
C ALA A 127 -15.64 -16.00 3.47
N ALA A 128 -15.20 -16.19 4.71
CA ALA A 128 -14.52 -17.40 5.16
C ALA A 128 -15.41 -18.64 5.10
N SER A 129 -16.69 -18.53 5.49
CA SER A 129 -17.64 -19.64 5.40
C SER A 129 -17.97 -20.02 3.96
N GLY A 130 -18.11 -19.03 3.07
CA GLY A 130 -18.27 -19.27 1.63
C GLY A 130 -17.08 -19.96 0.99
N LEU A 131 -15.86 -19.57 1.37
CA LEU A 131 -14.60 -20.20 0.95
C LEU A 131 -14.49 -21.66 1.42
N ALA A 132 -14.75 -21.91 2.70
CA ALA A 132 -14.69 -23.25 3.29
C ALA A 132 -15.69 -24.21 2.64
N ALA A 133 -16.88 -23.71 2.28
CA ALA A 133 -17.92 -24.48 1.59
C ALA A 133 -17.54 -24.86 0.15
N HIS A 134 -16.78 -24.00 -0.56
CA HIS A 134 -16.43 -24.24 -1.97
C HIS A 134 -15.10 -25.00 -2.16
N PHE A 135 -14.12 -24.82 -1.29
CA PHE A 135 -12.76 -25.29 -1.50
C PHE A 135 -12.27 -26.31 -0.46
N GLY A 136 -13.07 -26.62 0.57
CA GLY A 136 -12.69 -27.55 1.64
C GLY A 136 -11.70 -26.92 2.65
N THR A 137 -11.29 -27.72 3.65
CA THR A 137 -10.49 -27.26 4.82
C THR A 137 -8.97 -27.38 4.65
N SER A 138 -8.48 -27.76 3.47
CA SER A 138 -7.04 -27.92 3.25
C SER A 138 -6.36 -26.55 3.10
N ARG A 139 -5.10 -26.42 3.57
CA ARG A 139 -4.34 -25.15 3.46
C ARG A 139 -4.15 -24.69 2.02
N LEU A 140 -3.94 -25.62 1.08
CA LEU A 140 -3.83 -25.29 -0.35
C LEU A 140 -5.17 -24.81 -0.93
N ALA A 141 -6.28 -25.41 -0.51
CA ALA A 141 -7.61 -24.99 -0.88
C ALA A 141 -7.96 -23.58 -0.34
N ALA A 142 -7.52 -23.26 0.87
CA ALA A 142 -7.69 -21.92 1.45
C ALA A 142 -6.90 -20.85 0.67
N VAL A 143 -5.66 -21.14 0.29
CA VAL A 143 -4.85 -20.22 -0.55
C VAL A 143 -5.44 -20.06 -1.95
N GLY A 144 -5.84 -21.17 -2.58
CA GLY A 144 -6.50 -21.14 -3.89
C GLY A 144 -7.81 -20.36 -3.86
N GLY A 145 -8.65 -20.59 -2.85
CA GLY A 145 -9.89 -19.86 -2.64
C GLY A 145 -9.67 -18.37 -2.35
N PHE A 146 -8.66 -18.03 -1.57
CA PHE A 146 -8.26 -16.64 -1.35
C PHE A 146 -7.87 -15.94 -2.66
N LEU A 147 -7.03 -16.57 -3.48
CA LEU A 147 -6.61 -16.02 -4.77
C LEU A 147 -7.80 -15.87 -5.73
N VAL A 148 -8.67 -16.86 -5.80
CA VAL A 148 -9.88 -16.81 -6.64
C VAL A 148 -10.80 -15.67 -6.20
N ASN A 149 -11.06 -15.51 -4.92
CA ASN A 149 -11.95 -14.45 -4.43
C ASN A 149 -11.32 -13.06 -4.44
N THR A 150 -10.00 -12.97 -4.25
CA THR A 150 -9.30 -11.67 -4.16
C THR A 150 -8.90 -11.15 -5.53
N VAL A 151 -8.59 -12.03 -6.47
CA VAL A 151 -8.09 -11.64 -7.80
C VAL A 151 -9.11 -11.99 -8.90
N TRP A 152 -9.45 -13.26 -9.03
CA TRP A 152 -10.28 -13.72 -10.16
C TRP A 152 -11.74 -13.32 -10.05
N GLY A 153 -12.31 -13.30 -8.84
CA GLY A 153 -13.69 -12.89 -8.61
C GLY A 153 -13.94 -11.43 -8.99
N PRO A 154 -13.22 -10.45 -8.41
CA PRO A 154 -13.33 -9.05 -8.79
C PRO A 154 -13.01 -8.80 -10.26
N LEU A 155 -11.96 -9.42 -10.80
CA LEU A 155 -11.59 -9.28 -12.21
C LEU A 155 -12.68 -9.81 -13.14
N GLY A 156 -13.18 -11.02 -12.87
CA GLY A 156 -14.28 -11.61 -13.65
C GLY A 156 -15.57 -10.79 -13.58
N SER A 157 -15.91 -10.26 -12.42
CA SER A 157 -17.07 -9.39 -12.24
C SER A 157 -16.89 -8.04 -12.96
N PHE A 158 -15.69 -7.50 -12.98
CA PHE A 158 -15.34 -6.29 -13.71
C PHE A 158 -15.55 -6.46 -15.22
N PHE A 159 -15.03 -7.56 -15.79
CA PHE A 159 -15.22 -7.88 -17.22
C PHE A 159 -16.68 -8.14 -17.57
N ARG A 160 -17.40 -8.86 -16.71
CA ARG A 160 -18.83 -9.16 -16.93
C ARG A 160 -19.70 -7.93 -16.86
N LYS A 161 -19.39 -6.98 -15.95
CA LYS A 161 -20.18 -5.76 -15.73
C LYS A 161 -19.96 -4.71 -16.81
N ASN A 162 -18.73 -4.56 -17.28
CA ASN A 162 -18.33 -3.49 -18.20
C ASN A 162 -18.23 -3.94 -19.67
N GLY A 163 -18.27 -5.24 -19.92
CA GLY A 163 -18.00 -5.81 -21.23
C GLY A 163 -16.50 -5.86 -21.56
N LEU A 164 -16.11 -6.77 -22.42
CA LEU A 164 -14.70 -7.04 -22.74
C LEU A 164 -13.97 -5.82 -23.34
N SER A 165 -14.62 -5.11 -24.24
CA SER A 165 -14.02 -3.96 -24.94
C SER A 165 -13.71 -2.81 -23.96
N VAL A 166 -14.68 -2.40 -23.15
CA VAL A 166 -14.50 -1.32 -22.17
C VAL A 166 -13.51 -1.71 -21.08
N ALA A 167 -13.57 -2.96 -20.60
CA ALA A 167 -12.65 -3.47 -19.59
C ALA A 167 -11.20 -3.48 -20.08
N LEU A 168 -10.94 -3.93 -21.33
CA LEU A 168 -9.60 -3.92 -21.93
C LEU A 168 -9.10 -2.50 -22.18
N THR A 169 -9.97 -1.60 -22.64
CA THR A 169 -9.61 -0.18 -22.84
C THR A 169 -9.21 0.49 -21.52
N LEU A 170 -9.98 0.26 -20.45
CA LEU A 170 -9.67 0.79 -19.13
C LEU A 170 -8.37 0.22 -18.57
N LEU A 171 -8.17 -1.09 -18.67
CA LEU A 171 -6.92 -1.74 -18.24
C LEU A 171 -5.72 -1.25 -19.06
N GLY A 172 -5.86 -1.13 -20.37
CA GLY A 172 -4.84 -0.58 -21.25
C GLY A 172 -4.51 0.87 -20.91
N PHE A 173 -5.51 1.70 -20.65
CA PHE A 173 -5.32 3.07 -20.22
C PHE A 173 -4.56 3.16 -18.90
N ILE A 174 -4.96 2.37 -17.89
CA ILE A 174 -4.27 2.33 -16.58
C ILE A 174 -2.81 1.87 -16.75
N PHE A 175 -2.57 0.85 -17.58
CA PHE A 175 -1.22 0.33 -17.82
C PHE A 175 -0.32 1.33 -18.54
N LEU A 176 -0.84 2.09 -19.49
CA LEU A 176 -0.07 3.10 -20.24
C LEU A 176 0.16 4.39 -19.45
N PHE A 177 -0.72 4.70 -18.48
CA PHE A 177 -0.65 5.95 -17.72
C PHE A 177 0.19 5.84 -16.45
N LYS A 178 0.63 4.65 -16.06
CA LYS A 178 1.40 4.39 -14.85
C LYS A 178 2.85 3.99 -15.18
#